data_bba8c0a6c5f3b109422e4abddcc9002e
#
_entry.id   bba8c0a6c5f3b109422e4abddcc9002e
#
_cell.length_a   1.000
_cell.length_b   1.000
_cell.length_c   1.000
_cell.angle_alpha   90.00
_cell.angle_beta   90.00
_cell.angle_gamma   90.00
#
_symmetry.space_group_name_H-M   'P 1'
#
loop_
_entity.id
_entity.type
_entity.pdbx_description
1 polymer ?
#
loop_
_entity_poly.entity_id
_entity_poly.type
_entity_poly.pdbx_seq_one_letter_code
_entity_poly.pdbx_strand_id
1 'polypeptide(L)'
;MMFRCESCGHLFEEGEQATWEERHGLDSPPYEKFSGCPVCRGGYEEVHQCKKCGDWHSEDELYDGWCEDCLRETINYDTFFEYCEANKKHNYLDTFVMCYLLNCDEVPDHPSWDFHQLMIDRYKVEVKCAKHNENFFGLLKACIRFIMDDDGDSGRENYADWLNKREVK
;
A
#
# COMPACT_ATOMS: atom_id res chain seq x y z
N MET A 1 -1.79 -15.70 18.16
CA MET A 1 -1.51 -14.28 17.86
C MET A 1 0.00 -14.12 17.92
N MET A 2 0.61 -13.41 16.98
CA MET A 2 2.07 -13.21 16.94
C MET A 2 2.40 -11.77 17.27
N PHE A 3 3.48 -11.56 18.00
CA PHE A 3 3.94 -10.25 18.42
C PHE A 3 5.40 -10.02 18.03
N ARG A 4 5.75 -8.77 17.77
CA ARG A 4 7.12 -8.29 17.52
C ARG A 4 7.51 -7.28 18.58
N CYS A 5 8.67 -7.46 19.19
CA CYS A 5 9.20 -6.49 20.12
C CYS A 5 9.69 -5.23 19.39
N GLU A 6 9.23 -4.06 19.79
CA GLU A 6 9.65 -2.75 19.26
C GLU A 6 11.13 -2.44 19.50
N SER A 7 11.70 -2.98 20.61
CA SER A 7 13.07 -2.68 21.02
C SER A 7 14.12 -3.61 20.43
N CYS A 8 13.83 -4.92 20.31
CA CYS A 8 14.81 -5.92 19.87
C CYS A 8 14.37 -6.75 18.65
N GLY A 9 13.16 -6.54 18.11
CA GLY A 9 12.64 -7.24 16.95
C GLY A 9 12.27 -8.71 17.19
N HIS A 10 12.37 -9.21 18.45
CA HIS A 10 12.06 -10.61 18.77
C HIS A 10 10.59 -10.91 18.52
N LEU A 11 10.32 -11.98 17.74
CA LEU A 11 8.97 -12.49 17.50
C LEU A 11 8.62 -13.55 18.55
N PHE A 12 7.39 -13.48 19.09
CA PHE A 12 6.91 -14.42 20.09
C PHE A 12 5.38 -14.58 20.02
N GLU A 13 4.88 -15.69 20.55
CA GLU A 13 3.45 -15.99 20.54
C GLU A 13 2.73 -15.41 21.76
N GLU A 14 1.40 -15.34 21.67
CA GLU A 14 0.54 -14.99 22.79
C GLU A 14 0.76 -15.97 23.95
N GLY A 15 0.99 -15.42 25.16
CA GLY A 15 1.28 -16.20 26.36
C GLY A 15 2.78 -16.34 26.69
N GLU A 16 3.67 -15.97 25.78
CA GLU A 16 5.12 -16.00 26.00
C GLU A 16 5.66 -14.68 26.62
N GLN A 17 4.80 -13.66 26.76
CA GLN A 17 5.19 -12.37 27.33
C GLN A 17 5.80 -12.52 28.72
N ALA A 18 6.94 -11.87 28.97
CA ALA A 18 7.45 -11.70 30.30
C ALA A 18 6.51 -10.81 31.12
N THR A 19 6.15 -11.25 32.31
CA THR A 19 5.35 -10.47 33.24
C THR A 19 6.17 -10.15 34.48
N TRP A 20 6.05 -8.92 34.99
CA TRP A 20 6.71 -8.51 36.25
C TRP A 20 5.85 -7.50 37.00
N GLU A 21 6.15 -7.32 38.26
CA GLU A 21 5.45 -6.38 39.14
C GLU A 21 6.46 -5.33 39.65
N GLU A 22 6.09 -4.05 39.55
CA GLU A 22 6.89 -2.94 40.09
C GLU A 22 6.11 -2.20 41.17
N ARG A 23 6.84 -1.77 42.21
CA ARG A 23 6.29 -0.99 43.32
C ARG A 23 6.74 0.45 43.20
N HIS A 24 5.82 1.35 43.00
CA HIS A 24 6.07 2.79 42.95
C HIS A 24 6.01 3.41 44.37
N GLY A 25 7.11 3.29 45.14
CA GLY A 25 7.26 3.93 46.44
C GLY A 25 6.70 3.15 47.63
N LEU A 26 7.01 3.64 48.86
CA LEU A 26 6.66 2.95 50.12
C LEU A 26 5.16 3.03 50.46
N ASP A 27 4.48 4.08 49.97
CA ASP A 27 3.08 4.40 50.30
C ASP A 27 2.11 4.22 49.10
N SER A 28 2.58 3.66 47.96
CA SER A 28 1.73 3.40 46.82
C SER A 28 0.94 2.11 46.99
N PRO A 29 -0.30 2.05 46.46
CA PRO A 29 -1.04 0.79 46.40
C PRO A 29 -0.24 -0.27 45.66
N PRO A 30 -0.56 -1.55 45.85
CA PRO A 30 0.32 -2.66 45.58
C PRO A 30 0.56 -2.82 44.05
N TYR A 31 1.80 -2.87 43.67
CA TYR A 31 2.35 -3.42 42.43
C TYR A 31 1.53 -3.20 41.15
N GLU A 32 2.05 -2.39 40.27
CA GLU A 32 1.60 -2.40 38.86
C GLU A 32 2.16 -3.63 38.16
N LYS A 33 1.30 -4.33 37.45
CA LYS A 33 1.69 -5.47 36.62
C LYS A 33 2.01 -4.99 35.23
N PHE A 34 3.18 -5.36 34.79
CA PHE A 34 3.66 -5.07 33.44
C PHE A 34 3.80 -6.36 32.65
N SER A 35 3.64 -6.23 31.33
CA SER A 35 3.97 -7.28 30.39
C SER A 35 4.85 -6.72 29.27
N GLY A 36 5.75 -7.53 28.76
CA GLY A 36 6.69 -7.12 27.72
C GLY A 36 7.33 -8.28 27.00
N CYS A 37 8.22 -7.96 26.10
CA CYS A 37 9.01 -8.93 25.36
C CYS A 37 9.70 -9.94 26.31
N PRO A 38 9.63 -11.25 26.03
CA PRO A 38 10.28 -12.25 26.87
C PRO A 38 11.81 -12.13 26.95
N VAL A 39 12.43 -11.45 25.96
CA VAL A 39 13.88 -11.29 25.89
C VAL A 39 14.37 -10.02 26.59
N CYS A 40 13.77 -8.86 26.29
CA CYS A 40 14.27 -7.57 26.76
C CYS A 40 13.28 -6.77 27.62
N ARG A 41 12.06 -7.28 27.82
CA ARG A 41 10.94 -6.61 28.52
C ARG A 41 10.46 -5.31 27.86
N GLY A 42 10.91 -5.03 26.61
CA GLY A 42 10.44 -3.87 25.82
C GLY A 42 8.98 -4.00 25.41
N GLY A 43 8.42 -2.90 24.94
CA GLY A 43 7.09 -2.86 24.31
C GLY A 43 7.00 -3.81 23.11
N TYR A 44 5.78 -4.18 22.77
CA TYR A 44 5.53 -5.07 21.65
C TYR A 44 4.21 -4.71 20.98
N GLU A 45 4.14 -5.03 19.70
CA GLU A 45 2.98 -4.84 18.84
C GLU A 45 2.52 -6.17 18.25
N GLU A 46 1.24 -6.27 17.91
CA GLU A 46 0.72 -7.39 17.15
C GLU A 46 1.19 -7.31 15.70
N VAL A 47 1.56 -8.46 15.12
CA VAL A 47 2.03 -8.54 13.73
C VAL A 47 1.32 -9.63 12.96
N HIS A 48 1.14 -9.38 11.68
CA HIS A 48 0.47 -10.26 10.72
C HIS A 48 1.39 -10.58 9.56
N GLN A 49 1.19 -11.72 8.93
CA GLN A 49 1.99 -12.10 7.76
C GLN A 49 1.46 -11.46 6.48
N CYS A 50 2.36 -10.92 5.68
CA CYS A 50 2.05 -10.54 4.31
C CYS A 50 1.67 -11.79 3.50
N LYS A 51 0.57 -11.71 2.76
CA LYS A 51 0.05 -12.83 1.94
C LYS A 51 1.02 -13.31 0.87
N LYS A 52 1.94 -12.47 0.39
CA LYS A 52 2.87 -12.79 -0.69
C LYS A 52 4.24 -13.23 -0.18
N CYS A 53 4.92 -12.39 0.61
CA CYS A 53 6.28 -12.71 1.08
C CYS A 53 6.27 -13.56 2.35
N GLY A 54 5.20 -13.53 3.15
CA GLY A 54 5.14 -14.23 4.44
C GLY A 54 5.88 -13.51 5.56
N ASP A 55 6.45 -12.33 5.33
CA ASP A 55 7.11 -11.52 6.35
C ASP A 55 6.09 -10.93 7.32
N TRP A 56 6.54 -10.69 8.56
CA TRP A 56 5.72 -10.16 9.64
C TRP A 56 5.75 -8.63 9.65
N HIS A 57 4.57 -8.02 9.63
CA HIS A 57 4.35 -6.57 9.60
C HIS A 57 3.31 -6.19 10.65
N SER A 58 3.37 -4.96 11.16
CA SER A 58 2.29 -4.38 11.96
C SER A 58 1.03 -4.17 11.10
N GLU A 59 -0.12 -4.00 11.74
CA GLU A 59 -1.39 -3.84 11.04
C GLU A 59 -1.40 -2.61 10.12
N ASP A 60 -0.78 -1.51 10.56
CA ASP A 60 -0.65 -0.26 9.81
C ASP A 60 0.36 -0.31 8.65
N GLU A 61 1.22 -1.33 8.60
CA GLU A 61 2.14 -1.61 7.48
C GLU A 61 1.51 -2.50 6.41
N LEU A 62 0.27 -3.01 6.64
CA LEU A 62 -0.42 -3.92 5.74
C LEU A 62 -1.67 -3.30 5.12
N TYR A 63 -1.80 -3.40 3.83
CA TYR A 63 -2.96 -3.00 3.03
C TYR A 63 -3.74 -4.27 2.65
N ASP A 64 -4.80 -4.57 3.38
CA ASP A 64 -5.63 -5.78 3.21
C ASP A 64 -4.82 -7.09 3.14
N GLY A 65 -3.76 -7.16 3.97
CA GLY A 65 -2.86 -8.30 4.10
C GLY A 65 -1.67 -8.30 3.14
N TRP A 66 -1.41 -7.21 2.42
CA TRP A 66 -0.24 -7.03 1.56
C TRP A 66 0.70 -5.97 2.12
N CYS A 67 1.99 -6.21 2.22
CA CYS A 67 2.95 -5.16 2.50
C CYS A 67 3.19 -4.27 1.26
N GLU A 68 3.67 -3.06 1.49
CA GLU A 68 3.87 -2.05 0.43
C GLU A 68 4.77 -2.57 -0.71
N ASP A 69 5.87 -3.22 -0.38
CA ASP A 69 6.81 -3.74 -1.38
C ASP A 69 6.15 -4.81 -2.25
N CYS A 70 5.40 -5.70 -1.64
CA CYS A 70 4.67 -6.74 -2.38
C CYS A 70 3.56 -6.18 -3.25
N LEU A 71 2.83 -5.15 -2.81
CA LEU A 71 1.87 -4.43 -3.65
C LEU A 71 2.58 -3.79 -4.84
N ARG A 72 3.64 -3.06 -4.61
CA ARG A 72 4.45 -2.38 -5.64
C ARG A 72 4.94 -3.35 -6.71
N GLU A 73 5.38 -4.54 -6.33
CA GLU A 73 5.83 -5.58 -7.25
C GLU A 73 4.72 -6.19 -8.11
N THR A 74 3.46 -6.14 -7.67
CA THR A 74 2.32 -6.64 -8.47
C THR A 74 1.88 -5.64 -9.52
N ILE A 75 2.21 -4.36 -9.37
CA ILE A 75 1.82 -3.31 -10.29
C ILE A 75 2.67 -3.41 -11.55
N ASN A 76 2.06 -3.90 -12.60
CA ASN A 76 2.58 -3.84 -13.95
C ASN A 76 1.52 -3.25 -14.89
N TYR A 77 1.88 -3.08 -16.13
CA TYR A 77 1.00 -2.47 -17.11
C TYR A 77 -0.36 -3.18 -17.24
N ASP A 78 -0.33 -4.51 -17.33
CA ASP A 78 -1.56 -5.30 -17.52
C ASP A 78 -2.44 -5.26 -16.27
N THR A 79 -1.87 -5.45 -15.07
CA THR A 79 -2.60 -5.39 -13.79
C THR A 79 -3.16 -4.00 -13.53
N PHE A 80 -2.43 -2.94 -13.86
CA PHE A 80 -2.92 -1.58 -13.71
C PHE A 80 -4.16 -1.30 -14.58
N PHE A 81 -4.10 -1.71 -15.86
CA PHE A 81 -5.25 -1.51 -16.75
C PHE A 81 -6.45 -2.38 -16.38
N GLU A 82 -6.23 -3.61 -15.95
CA GLU A 82 -7.30 -4.46 -15.42
C GLU A 82 -7.95 -3.85 -14.18
N TYR A 83 -7.16 -3.27 -13.29
CA TYR A 83 -7.65 -2.55 -12.11
C TYR A 83 -8.50 -1.33 -12.51
N CYS A 84 -7.99 -0.49 -13.40
CA CYS A 84 -8.75 0.67 -13.90
C CYS A 84 -10.05 0.26 -14.61
N GLU A 85 -10.04 -0.81 -15.41
CA GLU A 85 -11.22 -1.36 -16.07
C GLU A 85 -12.25 -1.90 -15.07
N ALA A 86 -11.81 -2.57 -14.01
CA ALA A 86 -12.68 -3.05 -12.94
C ALA A 86 -13.34 -1.90 -12.17
N ASN A 87 -12.66 -0.77 -12.06
CA ASN A 87 -13.07 0.40 -11.29
C ASN A 87 -13.53 1.59 -12.18
N LYS A 88 -14.16 1.31 -13.32
CA LYS A 88 -14.64 2.33 -14.29
C LYS A 88 -15.48 3.44 -13.67
N LYS A 89 -16.23 3.16 -12.60
CA LYS A 89 -17.09 4.13 -11.91
C LYS A 89 -16.31 5.28 -11.27
N HIS A 90 -15.03 5.09 -10.98
CA HIS A 90 -14.17 6.07 -10.34
C HIS A 90 -13.32 6.87 -11.35
N ASN A 91 -13.49 6.61 -12.66
CA ASN A 91 -12.72 7.27 -13.72
C ASN A 91 -11.20 7.22 -13.52
N TYR A 92 -10.68 6.18 -12.84
CA TYR A 92 -9.25 6.08 -12.52
C TYR A 92 -8.35 6.19 -13.76
N LEU A 93 -8.77 5.58 -14.88
CA LEU A 93 -7.99 5.68 -16.11
C LEU A 93 -7.93 7.13 -16.63
N ASP A 94 -9.04 7.86 -16.57
CA ASP A 94 -9.09 9.27 -17.01
C ASP A 94 -8.25 10.15 -16.09
N THR A 95 -8.36 9.95 -14.78
CA THR A 95 -7.55 10.67 -13.77
C THR A 95 -6.07 10.37 -13.97
N PHE A 96 -5.69 9.10 -14.14
CA PHE A 96 -4.31 8.70 -14.42
C PHE A 96 -3.76 9.37 -15.69
N VAL A 97 -4.51 9.33 -16.78
CA VAL A 97 -4.10 9.95 -18.05
C VAL A 97 -3.92 11.46 -17.88
N MET A 98 -4.81 12.13 -17.16
CA MET A 98 -4.68 13.55 -16.87
C MET A 98 -3.44 13.85 -16.03
N CYS A 99 -3.19 13.11 -14.96
CA CYS A 99 -1.98 13.26 -14.14
C CYS A 99 -0.71 13.01 -14.95
N TYR A 100 -0.72 12.00 -15.82
CA TYR A 100 0.41 11.70 -16.70
C TYR A 100 0.69 12.83 -17.67
N LEU A 101 -0.35 13.37 -18.34
CA LEU A 101 -0.23 14.50 -19.26
C LEU A 101 0.28 15.77 -18.58
N LEU A 102 -0.26 16.11 -17.41
CA LEU A 102 0.16 17.29 -16.64
C LEU A 102 1.64 17.21 -16.23
N ASN A 103 2.15 16.01 -15.94
CA ASN A 103 3.55 15.80 -15.59
C ASN A 103 4.50 15.80 -16.83
N CYS A 104 3.94 15.67 -18.04
CA CYS A 104 4.72 15.65 -19.27
C CYS A 104 4.85 17.03 -19.97
N ASP A 105 4.34 18.11 -19.35
CA ASP A 105 4.31 19.48 -19.92
C ASP A 105 3.65 19.58 -21.32
N GLU A 106 2.90 18.55 -21.74
CA GLU A 106 2.29 18.45 -23.08
C GLU A 106 0.88 19.07 -23.16
N VAL A 107 0.35 19.52 -22.02
CA VAL A 107 -1.00 20.13 -21.96
C VAL A 107 -0.86 21.64 -21.99
N PRO A 108 -1.39 22.32 -23.02
CA PRO A 108 -1.38 23.77 -23.07
C PRO A 108 -2.21 24.38 -21.94
N ASP A 109 -1.76 25.51 -21.40
CA ASP A 109 -2.49 26.29 -20.41
C ASP A 109 -3.93 26.61 -20.91
N HIS A 110 -4.92 26.12 -20.14
CA HIS A 110 -6.36 26.33 -20.39
C HIS A 110 -6.98 25.76 -21.68
N PRO A 111 -6.76 24.48 -22.01
CA PRO A 111 -7.54 23.87 -23.08
C PRO A 111 -9.02 23.77 -22.68
N SER A 112 -9.92 23.81 -23.67
CA SER A 112 -11.35 23.54 -23.43
C SER A 112 -11.57 22.10 -22.95
N TRP A 113 -12.69 21.82 -22.25
CA TRP A 113 -13.04 20.46 -21.81
C TRP A 113 -13.06 19.47 -22.97
N ASP A 114 -13.56 19.88 -24.14
CA ASP A 114 -13.60 19.04 -25.35
C ASP A 114 -12.18 18.66 -25.81
N PHE A 115 -11.23 19.58 -25.68
CA PHE A 115 -9.82 19.30 -25.98
C PHE A 115 -9.21 18.32 -24.97
N HIS A 116 -9.49 18.49 -23.68
CA HIS A 116 -9.07 17.53 -22.67
C HIS A 116 -9.60 16.13 -22.95
N GLN A 117 -10.89 16.00 -23.29
CA GLN A 117 -11.49 14.72 -23.60
C GLN A 117 -10.86 14.07 -24.84
N LEU A 118 -10.60 14.86 -25.89
CA LEU A 118 -9.90 14.41 -27.08
C LEU A 118 -8.50 13.89 -26.78
N MET A 119 -7.76 14.63 -25.93
CA MET A 119 -6.41 14.22 -25.51
C MET A 119 -6.43 12.96 -24.65
N ILE A 120 -7.38 12.85 -23.72
CA ILE A 120 -7.60 11.63 -22.93
C ILE A 120 -7.86 10.43 -23.85
N ASP A 121 -8.76 10.55 -24.80
CA ASP A 121 -9.13 9.46 -25.70
C ASP A 121 -7.95 9.04 -26.59
N ARG A 122 -7.19 10.01 -27.11
CA ARG A 122 -5.98 9.77 -27.88
C ARG A 122 -4.91 9.06 -27.02
N TYR A 123 -4.67 9.54 -25.80
CA TYR A 123 -3.67 8.97 -24.91
C TYR A 123 -4.06 7.57 -24.42
N LYS A 124 -5.31 7.29 -24.19
CA LYS A 124 -5.78 5.91 -23.90
C LYS A 124 -5.34 4.92 -24.99
N VAL A 125 -5.38 5.35 -26.25
CA VAL A 125 -4.90 4.52 -27.38
C VAL A 125 -3.37 4.43 -27.35
N GLU A 126 -2.66 5.55 -27.19
CA GLU A 126 -1.20 5.58 -27.16
C GLU A 126 -0.62 4.84 -25.95
N VAL A 127 -1.24 4.96 -24.78
CA VAL A 127 -0.87 4.24 -23.57
C VAL A 127 -1.08 2.73 -23.74
N LYS A 128 -2.16 2.29 -24.36
CA LYS A 128 -2.35 0.87 -24.72
C LYS A 128 -1.31 0.37 -25.72
N CYS A 129 -0.80 1.25 -26.60
CA CYS A 129 0.24 0.94 -27.56
C CYS A 129 1.66 1.09 -27.02
N ALA A 130 1.86 1.83 -25.92
CA ALA A 130 3.18 2.09 -25.31
C ALA A 130 3.88 0.84 -24.76
N LYS A 131 3.16 -0.27 -24.64
CA LYS A 131 3.68 -1.59 -24.31
C LYS A 131 4.88 -2.02 -25.17
N HIS A 132 5.11 -1.35 -26.29
CA HIS A 132 6.16 -1.66 -27.27
C HIS A 132 7.16 -0.52 -27.50
N ASN A 133 7.10 0.59 -26.72
CA ASN A 133 7.92 1.77 -26.92
C ASN A 133 8.95 1.99 -25.81
N GLU A 134 10.01 2.76 -26.14
CA GLU A 134 11.08 3.15 -25.19
C GLU A 134 10.58 3.90 -23.94
N ASN A 135 9.38 4.49 -23.99
CA ASN A 135 8.70 5.16 -22.86
C ASN A 135 8.02 4.19 -21.86
N PHE A 136 8.14 2.88 -22.07
CA PHE A 136 7.51 1.86 -21.20
C PHE A 136 7.88 2.03 -19.72
N PHE A 137 9.16 2.28 -19.41
CA PHE A 137 9.59 2.46 -18.02
C PHE A 137 9.03 3.74 -17.37
N GLY A 138 8.88 4.81 -18.13
CA GLY A 138 8.26 6.03 -17.64
C GLY A 138 6.78 5.83 -17.30
N LEU A 139 6.07 5.13 -18.18
CA LEU A 139 4.67 4.79 -17.97
C LEU A 139 4.46 3.84 -16.78
N LEU A 140 5.29 2.80 -16.65
CA LEU A 140 5.22 1.89 -15.50
C LEU A 140 5.46 2.63 -14.18
N LYS A 141 6.44 3.52 -14.11
CA LYS A 141 6.66 4.38 -12.94
C LYS A 141 5.44 5.23 -12.62
N ALA A 142 4.77 5.79 -13.64
CA ALA A 142 3.56 6.58 -13.46
C ALA A 142 2.40 5.73 -12.93
N CYS A 143 2.23 4.50 -13.41
CA CYS A 143 1.21 3.57 -12.89
C CYS A 143 1.47 3.23 -11.40
N ILE A 144 2.71 2.91 -11.05
CA ILE A 144 3.10 2.64 -9.67
C ILE A 144 2.83 3.86 -8.80
N ARG A 145 3.31 5.04 -9.22
CA ARG A 145 3.12 6.28 -8.49
C ARG A 145 1.63 6.59 -8.28
N PHE A 146 0.80 6.43 -9.29
CA PHE A 146 -0.63 6.69 -9.18
C PHE A 146 -1.30 5.86 -8.08
N ILE A 147 -1.00 4.55 -7.99
CA ILE A 147 -1.58 3.67 -6.96
C ILE A 147 -0.93 3.91 -5.60
N MET A 148 0.39 4.08 -5.56
CA MET A 148 1.15 4.06 -4.30
C MET A 148 1.23 5.43 -3.63
N ASP A 149 1.27 6.52 -4.41
CA ASP A 149 1.60 7.84 -3.89
C ASP A 149 0.47 8.87 -4.11
N ASP A 150 -0.16 8.91 -5.30
CA ASP A 150 -1.09 10.00 -5.64
C ASP A 150 -2.47 9.83 -4.99
N ASP A 151 -2.94 8.61 -4.77
CA ASP A 151 -4.24 8.30 -4.13
C ASP A 151 -4.08 7.99 -2.63
N GLY A 152 -2.87 8.08 -2.09
CA GLY A 152 -2.54 7.84 -0.69
C GLY A 152 -2.87 6.43 -0.21
N ASP A 153 -3.19 6.31 1.09
CA ASP A 153 -3.51 5.00 1.70
C ASP A 153 -4.74 4.36 1.06
N SER A 154 -5.74 5.17 0.67
CA SER A 154 -6.94 4.67 -0.02
C SER A 154 -6.64 4.01 -1.36
N GLY A 155 -5.64 4.47 -2.09
CA GLY A 155 -5.21 3.87 -3.36
C GLY A 155 -4.64 2.49 -3.16
N ARG A 156 -3.78 2.33 -2.16
CA ARG A 156 -3.16 1.06 -1.78
C ARG A 156 -4.20 0.05 -1.30
N GLU A 157 -5.10 0.45 -0.40
CA GLU A 157 -6.19 -0.38 0.11
C GLU A 157 -7.12 -0.86 -1.01
N ASN A 158 -7.56 0.03 -1.88
CA ASN A 158 -8.44 -0.30 -3.00
C ASN A 158 -7.78 -1.27 -3.99
N TYR A 159 -6.49 -1.09 -4.24
CA TYR A 159 -5.74 -1.98 -5.12
C TYR A 159 -5.53 -3.36 -4.50
N ALA A 160 -5.21 -3.42 -3.20
CA ALA A 160 -5.06 -4.66 -2.44
C ALA A 160 -6.37 -5.46 -2.38
N ASP A 161 -7.51 -4.80 -2.10
CA ASP A 161 -8.84 -5.41 -2.13
C ASP A 161 -9.19 -5.98 -3.52
N TRP A 162 -8.85 -5.24 -4.58
CA TRP A 162 -9.03 -5.73 -5.94
C TRP A 162 -8.18 -6.97 -6.26
N LEU A 163 -6.90 -6.99 -5.84
CA LEU A 163 -6.03 -8.15 -5.99
C LEU A 163 -6.60 -9.39 -5.29
N ASN A 164 -7.04 -9.24 -4.05
CA ASN A 164 -7.65 -10.33 -3.28
C ASN A 164 -8.87 -10.92 -3.99
N LYS A 165 -9.73 -10.07 -4.58
CA LYS A 165 -10.91 -10.51 -5.34
C LYS A 165 -10.56 -11.19 -6.66
N ARG A 166 -9.39 -10.88 -7.24
CA ARG A 166 -8.88 -11.49 -8.47
C ARG A 166 -8.35 -12.90 -8.23
N GLU A 167 -7.64 -13.12 -7.13
CA GLU A 167 -7.05 -14.43 -6.80
C GLU A 167 -8.09 -15.49 -6.44
N VAL A 168 -9.30 -15.11 -6.06
CA VAL A 168 -10.40 -16.02 -5.69
C VAL A 168 -11.15 -16.57 -6.92
N LYS A 169 -10.88 -16.08 -8.13
CA LYS A 169 -11.50 -16.56 -9.38
C LYS A 169 -10.62 -17.57 -10.07
#